data_46020236eff9dce77a17c01dc10d8212
#
_entry.id   46020236eff9dce77a17c01dc10d8212
#
_cell.length_a   1.000
_cell.length_b   1.000
_cell.length_c   1.000
_cell.angle_alpha   90.00
_cell.angle_beta   90.00
_cell.angle_gamma   90.00
#
_symmetry.space_group_name_H-M   'P 1'
#
loop_
_entity.id
_entity.type
_entity.pdbx_description
1 polymer ?
#
loop_
_entity_poly.entity_id
_entity_poly.type
_entity_poly.pdbx_seq_one_letter_code
_entity_poly.pdbx_strand_id
1 'polypeptide(L)'
;IPLEDLLQSSVMDIYHTAQQAKIDVRLTLNAHSIKRTGQPLLLSLLVRNLLDNAVRYSPQGSVVDVTLNADNFIVRDNGPGVTPEALARIGERFYRPPGQTATGSGLGLSIVQRIAKLHGMNVEFGNAEQGGFEAKVSW
;
A
#
# COMPACT_ATOMS: atom_id res chain seq x y z
N ILE A 1 5.11 18.43 1.53
CA ILE A 1 3.85 17.77 1.13
C ILE A 1 3.10 17.34 2.37
N PRO A 2 1.85 17.79 2.56
CA PRO A 2 1.01 17.30 3.64
C PRO A 2 0.60 15.84 3.36
N LEU A 3 0.99 14.92 4.24
CA LEU A 3 0.71 13.50 4.02
C LEU A 3 -0.78 13.17 4.16
N GLU A 4 -1.51 13.87 5.01
CA GLU A 4 -2.96 13.72 5.12
C GLU A 4 -3.64 13.94 3.76
N ASP A 5 -3.31 15.04 3.09
CA ASP A 5 -3.88 15.38 1.79
C ASP A 5 -3.48 14.37 0.74
N LEU A 6 -2.23 13.92 0.76
CA LEU A 6 -1.73 12.92 -0.17
C LEU A 6 -2.51 11.60 -0.03
N LEU A 7 -2.69 11.13 1.20
CA LEU A 7 -3.42 9.88 1.45
C LEU A 7 -4.91 10.03 1.11
N GLN A 8 -5.53 11.15 1.48
CA GLN A 8 -6.93 11.41 1.15
C GLN A 8 -7.18 11.44 -0.35
N SER A 9 -6.34 12.16 -1.09
CA SER A 9 -6.41 12.22 -2.55
C SER A 9 -6.25 10.85 -3.19
N SER A 10 -5.29 10.08 -2.71
CA SER A 10 -4.99 8.75 -3.26
C SER A 10 -6.13 7.77 -3.00
N VAL A 11 -6.75 7.84 -1.82
CA VAL A 11 -7.94 7.03 -1.51
C VAL A 11 -9.10 7.42 -2.43
N MET A 12 -9.31 8.71 -2.67
CA MET A 12 -10.35 9.16 -3.61
C MET A 12 -10.09 8.65 -5.03
N ASP A 13 -8.83 8.67 -5.47
CA ASP A 13 -8.46 8.22 -6.80
C ASP A 13 -8.70 6.72 -7.01
N ILE A 14 -8.54 5.91 -5.97
CA ILE A 14 -8.75 4.46 -6.05
C ILE A 14 -10.21 4.06 -5.81
N TYR A 15 -11.05 4.99 -5.36
CA TYR A 15 -12.41 4.70 -4.90
C TYR A 15 -13.25 3.95 -5.95
N HIS A 16 -13.23 4.43 -7.18
CA HIS A 16 -14.02 3.82 -8.26
C HIS A 16 -13.57 2.36 -8.54
N THR A 17 -12.25 2.15 -8.62
CA THR A 17 -11.68 0.82 -8.82
C THR A 17 -12.04 -0.10 -7.65
N ALA A 18 -11.95 0.41 -6.42
CA ALA A 18 -12.30 -0.35 -5.23
C ALA A 18 -13.78 -0.73 -5.22
N GLN A 19 -14.66 0.20 -5.59
CA GLN A 19 -16.10 -0.10 -5.68
C GLN A 19 -16.40 -1.20 -6.69
N GLN A 20 -15.75 -1.17 -7.86
CA GLN A 20 -15.93 -2.21 -8.87
C GLN A 20 -15.49 -3.58 -8.36
N ALA A 21 -14.47 -3.62 -7.51
CA ALA A 21 -14.00 -4.84 -6.85
C ALA A 21 -14.78 -5.19 -5.59
N LYS A 22 -15.75 -4.35 -5.20
CA LYS A 22 -16.55 -4.46 -3.97
C LYS A 22 -15.65 -4.45 -2.72
N ILE A 23 -14.66 -3.57 -2.71
CA ILE A 23 -13.72 -3.36 -1.60
C ILE A 23 -14.00 -2.00 -0.98
N ASP A 24 -14.08 -1.95 0.33
CA ASP A 24 -14.18 -0.71 1.10
C ASP A 24 -12.79 -0.27 1.51
N VAL A 25 -12.40 0.95 1.16
CA VAL A 25 -11.10 1.52 1.55
C VAL A 25 -11.34 2.54 2.65
N ARG A 26 -10.73 2.33 3.80
CA ARG A 26 -10.88 3.17 4.99
C ARG A 26 -9.59 3.88 5.34
N LEU A 27 -9.67 5.17 5.59
CA LEU A 27 -8.54 5.98 6.01
C LEU A 27 -8.73 6.40 7.47
N THR A 28 -7.74 6.09 8.30
CA THR A 28 -7.71 6.49 9.72
C THR A 28 -6.54 7.43 9.92
N LEU A 29 -6.79 8.59 10.48
CA LEU A 29 -5.77 9.60 10.76
C LEU A 29 -5.51 9.63 12.28
N ASN A 30 -4.42 8.99 12.71
CA ASN A 30 -3.98 8.99 14.10
C ASN A 30 -3.04 10.15 14.40
N ALA A 31 -2.58 10.85 13.36
CA ALA A 31 -1.74 12.03 13.46
C ALA A 31 -2.17 13.05 12.41
N HIS A 32 -1.96 14.31 12.70
CA HIS A 32 -2.35 15.43 11.84
C HIS A 32 -1.17 16.34 11.57
N SER A 33 -1.26 17.12 10.50
CA SER A 33 -0.23 18.09 10.12
C SER A 33 1.15 17.47 9.88
N ILE A 34 1.17 16.22 9.41
CA ILE A 34 2.41 15.53 9.05
C ILE A 34 2.82 15.98 7.66
N LYS A 35 4.01 16.56 7.57
CA LYS A 35 4.57 17.05 6.30
C LYS A 35 5.93 16.45 6.05
N ARG A 36 6.17 16.07 4.80
CA ARG A 36 7.45 15.53 4.36
C ARG A 36 7.88 16.21 3.07
N THR A 37 9.17 16.42 2.94
CA THR A 37 9.75 16.95 1.71
C THR A 37 9.84 15.83 0.67
N GLY A 38 9.44 16.11 -0.57
CA GLY A 38 9.53 15.12 -1.62
C GLY A 38 8.90 15.57 -2.92
N GLN A 39 8.88 14.67 -3.87
CA GLN A 39 8.30 14.89 -5.20
C GLN A 39 6.83 14.44 -5.17
N PRO A 40 5.87 15.37 -5.33
CA PRO A 40 4.45 15.03 -5.21
C PRO A 40 4.01 13.88 -6.12
N LEU A 41 4.45 13.90 -7.38
CA LEU A 41 4.05 12.86 -8.33
C LEU A 41 4.62 11.49 -7.96
N LEU A 42 5.86 11.43 -7.49
CA LEU A 42 6.48 10.17 -7.07
C LEU A 42 5.83 9.62 -5.80
N LEU A 43 5.57 10.47 -4.83
CA LEU A 43 4.90 10.04 -3.59
C LEU A 43 3.47 9.60 -3.85
N SER A 44 2.76 10.27 -4.77
CA SER A 44 1.43 9.83 -5.20
C SER A 44 1.49 8.46 -5.87
N LEU A 45 2.50 8.22 -6.69
CA LEU A 45 2.69 6.92 -7.35
C LEU A 45 2.99 5.82 -6.33
N LEU A 46 3.79 6.11 -5.31
CA LEU A 46 4.07 5.17 -4.23
C LEU A 46 2.78 4.75 -3.53
N VAL A 47 1.98 5.71 -3.08
CA VAL A 47 0.72 5.43 -2.38
C VAL A 47 -0.25 4.70 -3.30
N ARG A 48 -0.37 5.13 -4.56
CA ARG A 48 -1.27 4.51 -5.52
C ARG A 48 -0.91 3.04 -5.78
N ASN A 49 0.38 2.73 -5.89
CA ASN A 49 0.82 1.36 -6.08
C ASN A 49 0.49 0.49 -4.86
N LEU A 50 0.63 1.01 -3.65
CA LEU A 50 0.26 0.28 -2.44
C LEU A 50 -1.25 0.03 -2.38
N LEU A 51 -2.06 1.03 -2.71
CA LEU A 51 -3.52 0.90 -2.71
C LEU A 51 -4.00 -0.05 -3.81
N ASP A 52 -3.46 0.07 -5.02
CA ASP A 52 -3.78 -0.84 -6.12
C ASP A 52 -3.49 -2.28 -5.74
N ASN A 53 -2.33 -2.53 -5.15
CA ASN A 53 -1.92 -3.85 -4.72
C ASN A 53 -2.87 -4.40 -3.65
N ALA A 54 -3.22 -3.57 -2.67
CA ALA A 54 -4.12 -3.97 -1.59
C ALA A 54 -5.52 -4.31 -2.12
N VAL A 55 -6.08 -3.49 -3.00
CA VAL A 55 -7.39 -3.75 -3.59
C VAL A 55 -7.37 -5.01 -4.45
N ARG A 56 -6.31 -5.18 -5.23
CA ARG A 56 -6.19 -6.31 -6.16
C ARG A 56 -6.16 -7.66 -5.45
N TYR A 57 -5.51 -7.73 -4.29
CA TYR A 57 -5.34 -8.98 -3.55
C TYR A 57 -6.35 -9.17 -2.42
N SER A 58 -7.25 -8.24 -2.22
CA SER A 58 -8.32 -8.36 -1.23
C SER A 58 -9.49 -9.17 -1.77
N PRO A 59 -10.09 -10.05 -0.95
CA PRO A 59 -11.30 -10.75 -1.36
C PRO A 59 -12.48 -9.77 -1.48
N GLN A 60 -13.39 -10.08 -2.38
CA GLN A 60 -14.60 -9.30 -2.57
C GLN A 60 -15.37 -9.15 -1.25
N GLY A 61 -15.83 -7.94 -0.97
CA GLY A 61 -16.56 -7.64 0.26
C GLY A 61 -15.69 -7.31 1.46
N SER A 62 -14.35 -7.30 1.31
CA SER A 62 -13.43 -7.00 2.40
C SER A 62 -13.09 -5.52 2.49
N VAL A 63 -12.19 -5.18 3.41
CA VAL A 63 -11.79 -3.81 3.71
C VAL A 63 -10.29 -3.67 3.53
N VAL A 64 -9.85 -2.55 2.93
CA VAL A 64 -8.46 -2.12 2.94
C VAL A 64 -8.34 -0.97 3.94
N ASP A 65 -7.45 -1.09 4.90
CA ASP A 65 -7.21 -0.08 5.92
C ASP A 65 -5.95 0.72 5.60
N VAL A 66 -6.08 2.04 5.58
CA VAL A 66 -4.96 2.97 5.45
C VAL A 66 -4.89 3.78 6.73
N THR A 67 -3.75 3.76 7.42
CA THR A 67 -3.58 4.44 8.71
C THR A 67 -2.38 5.36 8.65
N LEU A 68 -2.57 6.63 9.01
CA LEU A 68 -1.49 7.61 9.14
C LEU A 68 -1.15 7.82 10.62
N ASN A 69 0.11 7.56 10.96
CA ASN A 69 0.66 7.82 12.29
C ASN A 69 1.71 8.94 12.23
N ALA A 70 2.27 9.32 13.36
CA ALA A 70 3.22 10.43 13.42
C ALA A 70 4.51 10.18 12.62
N ASP A 71 4.96 8.94 12.54
CA ASP A 71 6.24 8.57 11.91
C ASP A 71 6.13 7.51 10.81
N ASN A 72 4.91 7.12 10.44
CA ASN A 72 4.68 6.15 9.38
C ASN A 72 3.26 6.20 8.86
N PHE A 73 3.01 5.53 7.74
CA PHE A 73 1.66 5.13 7.36
C PHE A 73 1.67 3.64 6.96
N ILE A 74 0.50 3.00 7.12
CA ILE A 74 0.35 1.58 6.88
C ILE A 74 -0.83 1.37 5.93
N VAL A 75 -0.63 0.53 4.92
CA VAL A 75 -1.69 0.02 4.04
C VAL A 75 -1.83 -1.47 4.30
N ARG A 76 -2.99 -1.90 4.76
CA ARG A 76 -3.24 -3.30 5.10
C ARG A 76 -4.46 -3.82 4.35
N ASP A 77 -4.32 -4.94 3.66
CA ASP A 77 -5.45 -5.65 3.10
C ASP A 77 -5.95 -6.74 4.07
N ASN A 78 -7.08 -7.36 3.73
CA ASN A 78 -7.66 -8.46 4.50
C ASN A 78 -7.68 -9.74 3.66
N GLY A 79 -6.71 -9.86 2.77
CA GLY A 79 -6.53 -11.05 1.95
C GLY A 79 -5.84 -12.19 2.71
N PRO A 80 -5.38 -13.22 1.99
CA PRO A 80 -4.76 -14.38 2.63
C PRO A 80 -3.34 -14.11 3.15
N GLY A 81 -2.75 -12.97 2.85
CA GLY A 81 -1.34 -12.72 3.13
C GLY A 81 -0.43 -13.45 2.16
N VAL A 82 0.83 -13.57 2.51
CA VAL A 82 1.84 -14.24 1.68
C VAL A 82 2.64 -15.24 2.50
N THR A 83 3.19 -16.27 1.84
CA THR A 83 4.07 -17.23 2.50
C THR A 83 5.40 -16.56 2.88
N PRO A 84 6.18 -17.12 3.84
CA PRO A 84 7.48 -16.57 4.17
C PRO A 84 8.43 -16.50 2.97
N GLU A 85 8.39 -17.49 2.08
CA GLU A 85 9.19 -17.53 0.87
C GLU A 85 8.82 -16.39 -0.09
N ALA A 86 7.51 -16.19 -0.29
CA ALA A 86 7.01 -15.09 -1.13
C ALA A 86 7.32 -13.74 -0.50
N LEU A 87 7.19 -13.61 0.83
CA LEU A 87 7.47 -12.36 1.53
C LEU A 87 8.92 -11.92 1.34
N ALA A 88 9.87 -12.85 1.33
CA ALA A 88 11.28 -12.56 1.12
C ALA A 88 11.54 -11.98 -0.29
N ARG A 89 10.66 -12.22 -1.25
CA ARG A 89 10.83 -11.81 -2.64
C ARG A 89 9.83 -10.75 -3.11
N ILE A 90 8.94 -10.31 -2.24
CA ILE A 90 7.77 -9.51 -2.64
C ILE A 90 8.13 -8.19 -3.33
N GLY A 91 9.30 -7.62 -3.06
CA GLY A 91 9.77 -6.39 -3.69
C GLY A 91 10.61 -6.61 -4.95
N GLU A 92 10.86 -7.84 -5.36
CA GLU A 92 11.62 -8.11 -6.59
C GLU A 92 10.80 -7.74 -7.81
N ARG A 93 11.47 -7.20 -8.82
CA ARG A 93 10.79 -6.84 -10.08
C ARG A 93 10.21 -8.08 -10.74
N PHE A 94 8.98 -7.94 -11.22
CA PHE A 94 8.22 -9.00 -11.90
C PHE A 94 7.85 -10.20 -11.03
N TYR A 95 8.22 -10.19 -9.73
CA TYR A 95 7.81 -11.30 -8.85
C TYR A 95 6.31 -11.18 -8.52
N ARG A 96 5.62 -12.29 -8.59
CA ARG A 96 4.22 -12.41 -8.18
C ARG A 96 4.09 -13.64 -7.28
N PRO A 97 3.45 -13.50 -6.08
CA PRO A 97 3.28 -14.65 -5.19
C PRO A 97 2.52 -15.79 -5.88
N PRO A 98 2.92 -17.05 -5.68
CA PRO A 98 2.17 -18.19 -6.21
C PRO A 98 0.73 -18.23 -5.71
N GLY A 99 -0.19 -18.70 -6.55
CA GLY A 99 -1.59 -18.84 -6.20
C GLY A 99 -2.41 -17.55 -6.35
N GLN A 100 -1.80 -16.45 -6.74
CA GLN A 100 -2.53 -15.23 -7.01
C GLN A 100 -3.18 -15.27 -8.39
N THR A 101 -4.47 -14.90 -8.44
CA THR A 101 -5.22 -14.84 -9.69
C THR A 101 -5.29 -13.42 -10.26
N ALA A 102 -4.92 -12.43 -9.49
CA ALA A 102 -4.95 -11.03 -9.91
C ALA A 102 -3.91 -10.79 -11.02
N THR A 103 -4.26 -9.93 -11.97
CA THR A 103 -3.35 -9.51 -13.03
C THR A 103 -2.40 -8.43 -12.55
N GLY A 104 -1.23 -8.34 -13.14
CA GLY A 104 -0.22 -7.32 -12.82
C GLY A 104 1.14 -7.73 -13.33
N SER A 105 2.05 -6.78 -13.37
CA SER A 105 3.40 -7.00 -13.89
C SER A 105 4.40 -7.46 -12.84
N GLY A 106 4.07 -7.33 -11.54
CA GLY A 106 5.03 -7.56 -10.45
C GLY A 106 5.97 -6.38 -10.24
N LEU A 107 5.68 -5.21 -10.82
CA LEU A 107 6.53 -4.02 -10.70
C LEU A 107 6.11 -3.08 -9.58
N GLY A 108 4.86 -3.13 -9.13
CA GLY A 108 4.30 -2.15 -8.20
C GLY A 108 5.10 -1.99 -6.92
N LEU A 109 5.44 -3.10 -6.25
CA LEU A 109 6.16 -3.04 -4.97
C LEU A 109 7.63 -2.67 -5.15
N SER A 110 8.27 -3.05 -6.27
CA SER A 110 9.63 -2.60 -6.54
C SER A 110 9.70 -1.10 -6.80
N ILE A 111 8.68 -0.54 -7.44
CA ILE A 111 8.54 0.91 -7.65
C ILE A 111 8.37 1.61 -6.30
N VAL A 112 7.53 1.07 -5.43
CA VAL A 112 7.34 1.61 -4.07
C VAL A 112 8.66 1.69 -3.31
N GLN A 113 9.44 0.60 -3.31
CA GLN A 113 10.74 0.57 -2.64
C GLN A 113 11.71 1.59 -3.21
N ARG A 114 11.74 1.75 -4.52
CA ARG A 114 12.62 2.71 -5.18
C ARG A 114 12.27 4.14 -4.84
N ILE A 115 11.00 4.49 -4.88
CA ILE A 115 10.55 5.84 -4.52
C ILE A 115 10.83 6.13 -3.06
N ALA A 116 10.56 5.20 -2.18
CA ALA A 116 10.84 5.36 -0.75
C ALA A 116 12.32 5.62 -0.51
N LYS A 117 13.19 4.84 -1.15
CA LYS A 117 14.63 5.01 -1.04
C LYS A 117 15.08 6.40 -1.49
N LEU A 118 14.52 6.89 -2.60
CA LEU A 118 14.83 8.24 -3.12
C LEU A 118 14.43 9.35 -2.13
N HIS A 119 13.47 9.08 -1.25
CA HIS A 119 12.96 10.04 -0.28
C HIS A 119 13.49 9.80 1.14
N GLY A 120 14.43 8.88 1.32
CA GLY A 120 14.94 8.55 2.65
C GLY A 120 13.93 7.86 3.54
N MET A 121 12.92 7.25 2.96
CA MET A 121 11.88 6.52 3.68
C MET A 121 12.18 5.03 3.68
N ASN A 122 11.64 4.33 4.67
CA ASN A 122 11.81 2.89 4.83
C ASN A 122 10.49 2.19 4.54
N VAL A 123 10.54 1.08 3.82
CA VAL A 123 9.36 0.27 3.51
C VAL A 123 9.54 -1.12 4.08
N GLU A 124 8.57 -1.58 4.86
CA GLU A 124 8.52 -2.93 5.38
C GLU A 124 7.25 -3.61 4.91
N PHE A 125 7.38 -4.83 4.40
CA PHE A 125 6.26 -5.68 4.03
C PHE A 125 6.13 -6.81 5.04
N GLY A 126 4.89 -7.17 5.38
CA GLY A 126 4.66 -8.25 6.30
C GLY A 126 3.22 -8.73 6.25
N ASN A 127 2.95 -9.81 6.98
CA ASN A 127 1.59 -10.27 7.22
C ASN A 127 1.08 -9.65 8.51
N ALA A 128 -0.16 -9.13 8.48
CA ALA A 128 -0.80 -8.61 9.68
C ALA A 128 -1.16 -9.75 10.63
N GLU A 129 -1.13 -9.49 11.94
CA GLU A 129 -1.45 -10.50 12.95
C GLU A 129 -2.87 -11.08 12.77
N GLN A 130 -3.79 -10.25 12.31
CA GLN A 130 -5.19 -10.63 12.11
C GLN A 130 -5.46 -11.21 10.73
N GLY A 131 -4.41 -11.48 9.96
CA GLY A 131 -4.51 -11.90 8.58
C GLY A 131 -4.34 -10.74 7.61
N GLY A 132 -4.06 -11.05 6.36
CA GLY A 132 -3.80 -10.05 5.33
C GLY A 132 -2.34 -9.64 5.24
N PHE A 133 -2.05 -8.86 4.22
CA PHE A 133 -0.71 -8.34 3.93
C PHE A 133 -0.67 -6.86 4.26
N GLU A 134 0.42 -6.40 4.85
CA GLU A 134 0.57 -4.97 5.14
C GLU A 134 1.89 -4.43 4.62
N ALA A 135 1.85 -3.16 4.21
CA ALA A 135 3.02 -2.39 3.84
C ALA A 135 3.11 -1.17 4.77
N LYS A 136 4.26 -0.98 5.40
CA LYS A 136 4.52 0.12 6.31
C LYS A 136 5.61 1.00 5.73
N VAL A 137 5.29 2.27 5.54
CA VAL A 137 6.24 3.28 5.07
C VAL A 137 6.54 4.21 6.24
N SER A 138 7.80 4.28 6.64
CA SER A 138 8.25 5.08 7.78
C SER A 138 9.34 6.06 7.38
N TRP A 139 9.47 7.13 8.18
CA TRP A 139 10.44 8.19 7.95
C TRP A 139 11.17 8.63 9.21
#